data_813807356861d4b41b6abba0a63fb73a
#
_entry.id   813807356861d4b41b6abba0a63fb73a
#
_cell.length_a   1.000
_cell.length_b   1.000
_cell.length_c   1.000
_cell.angle_alpha   90.00
_cell.angle_beta   90.00
_cell.angle_gamma   90.00
#
_symmetry.space_group_name_H-M   'P 1'
#
loop_
_entity.id
_entity.type
_entity.pdbx_description
1 polymer ?
#
loop_
_entity_poly.entity_id
_entity_poly.type
_entity_poly.pdbx_seq_one_letter_code
_entity_poly.pdbx_strand_id
1 'polypeptide(L)'
;MTNVRRLTVIVLCMASCIGLSAQNDTIVQQAGSLPAQWDLQTCIDYALQQNITIRKNRLNAESTEVDVKTAKAALFPSLSASVSQRIVNRPNSETNTIINGDNITSSQSKTSYNGSYGIDANWTLYNGSKRLNTIKQQQLNNRIAGLNVTQSENSIEESIAQTYVQILYAAEAVKVNESTLEVSRAECERAKALFEAGSIAKSDLAQLEAQVSTDKYQLVTAEATLQDYKLQLKQLLELDGEQEMNLYLPELGNENVLVPLPGKTDVYRSALTLRPEIEAGKLNVQTSELDIKIARAGYMPTFSLTAGIGTNNANGNDFTFSEQIKQNWNNSLGVSVSVPIFNNRQTKSAIQKAKLQKQTSELSLLDEQKTLYKTIEGLWLDANSAQQRYAAAVEKLKSTQTSYDLIQEQFNLGMKNTVELLTEKSNLLSARQETLQAKYMAILNLQLLKFYQGDKIQL
;
A
#
# COMPACT_ATOMS: atom_id res chain seq x y z
N MET A 1 -45.99 0.49 -41.56
CA MET A 1 -44.59 0.97 -41.56
C MET A 1 -44.33 2.27 -40.78
N THR A 2 -45.33 3.13 -40.56
CA THR A 2 -45.18 4.42 -39.85
C THR A 2 -45.04 4.31 -38.33
N ASN A 3 -45.54 3.26 -37.69
CA ASN A 3 -45.51 3.11 -36.22
C ASN A 3 -44.16 2.56 -35.70
N VAL A 4 -43.41 1.80 -36.50
CA VAL A 4 -42.09 1.29 -36.15
C VAL A 4 -41.07 2.44 -36.11
N ARG A 5 -41.15 3.41 -37.02
CA ARG A 5 -40.28 4.60 -37.04
C ARG A 5 -40.50 5.53 -35.84
N ARG A 6 -41.72 5.64 -35.29
CA ARG A 6 -42.00 6.44 -34.08
C ARG A 6 -41.49 5.78 -32.80
N LEU A 7 -41.53 4.45 -32.73
CA LEU A 7 -40.98 3.71 -31.59
C LEU A 7 -39.43 3.76 -31.53
N THR A 8 -38.77 3.69 -32.70
CA THR A 8 -37.30 3.81 -32.81
C THR A 8 -36.83 5.21 -32.39
N VAL A 9 -37.60 6.26 -32.66
CA VAL A 9 -37.25 7.61 -32.24
C VAL A 9 -37.42 7.81 -30.74
N ILE A 10 -38.41 7.21 -30.09
CA ILE A 10 -38.59 7.30 -28.62
C ILE A 10 -37.49 6.53 -27.87
N VAL A 11 -37.07 5.35 -28.34
CA VAL A 11 -35.97 4.60 -27.77
C VAL A 11 -34.61 5.31 -27.97
N LEU A 12 -34.42 5.98 -29.11
CA LEU A 12 -33.22 6.79 -29.38
C LEU A 12 -33.16 8.06 -28.50
N CYS A 13 -34.34 8.70 -28.22
CA CYS A 13 -34.40 9.87 -27.34
C CYS A 13 -34.16 9.53 -25.85
N MET A 14 -34.53 8.34 -25.37
CA MET A 14 -34.19 7.92 -24.00
C MET A 14 -32.72 7.53 -23.84
N ALA A 15 -32.05 7.06 -24.88
CA ALA A 15 -30.60 6.77 -24.86
C ALA A 15 -29.74 8.05 -24.86
N SER A 16 -30.25 9.18 -25.28
CA SER A 16 -29.51 10.45 -25.34
C SER A 16 -29.53 11.28 -24.05
N CYS A 17 -30.28 10.87 -23.01
CA CYS A 17 -30.31 11.57 -21.71
C CYS A 17 -29.32 10.98 -20.65
N ILE A 18 -28.62 9.90 -20.96
CA ILE A 18 -27.49 9.45 -20.13
C ILE A 18 -26.23 10.10 -20.70
N GLY A 19 -26.11 11.40 -20.50
CA GLY A 19 -24.82 12.09 -20.61
C GLY A 19 -23.90 11.53 -19.58
N LEU A 20 -23.18 10.45 -19.91
CA LEU A 20 -21.94 10.11 -19.19
C LEU A 20 -20.98 11.28 -19.44
N SER A 21 -20.96 12.21 -18.52
CA SER A 21 -19.77 13.04 -18.29
C SER A 21 -18.68 12.08 -17.82
N ALA A 22 -17.98 11.46 -18.75
CA ALA A 22 -16.66 10.94 -18.48
C ALA A 22 -15.80 12.19 -18.21
N GLN A 23 -15.76 12.60 -16.95
CA GLN A 23 -14.66 13.43 -16.48
C GLN A 23 -13.41 12.58 -16.67
N ASN A 24 -12.67 12.87 -17.73
CA ASN A 24 -11.27 12.53 -17.81
C ASN A 24 -10.58 13.33 -16.69
N ASP A 25 -10.58 12.81 -15.49
CA ASP A 25 -9.58 13.16 -14.51
C ASP A 25 -8.24 12.60 -15.03
N THR A 26 -7.66 13.32 -15.97
CA THR A 26 -6.23 13.26 -16.22
C THR A 26 -5.61 13.53 -14.86
N ILE A 27 -4.95 12.53 -14.29
CA ILE A 27 -4.06 12.68 -13.14
C ILE A 27 -2.95 13.62 -13.65
N VAL A 28 -3.21 14.92 -13.62
CA VAL A 28 -2.20 15.94 -13.84
C VAL A 28 -1.31 15.82 -12.62
N GLN A 29 -0.17 15.19 -12.83
CA GLN A 29 0.95 15.27 -11.93
C GLN A 29 1.24 16.76 -11.77
N GLN A 30 0.72 17.37 -10.70
CA GLN A 30 1.15 18.70 -10.29
C GLN A 30 2.60 18.53 -9.88
N ALA A 31 3.50 18.81 -10.84
CA ALA A 31 4.91 18.97 -10.58
C ALA A 31 5.03 20.23 -9.68
N GLY A 32 4.90 20.04 -8.37
CA GLY A 32 5.32 21.02 -7.40
C GLY A 32 6.79 21.33 -7.65
N SER A 33 7.21 22.57 -7.47
CA SER A 33 8.63 22.93 -7.55
C SER A 33 9.43 22.01 -6.64
N LEU A 34 10.44 21.32 -7.20
CA LEU A 34 11.31 20.45 -6.41
C LEU A 34 12.00 21.27 -5.30
N PRO A 35 12.18 20.71 -4.11
CA PRO A 35 12.93 21.35 -3.06
C PRO A 35 14.35 21.70 -3.52
N ALA A 36 14.85 22.87 -3.15
CA ALA A 36 16.21 23.31 -3.50
C ALA A 36 17.28 22.48 -2.79
N GLN A 37 16.97 21.95 -1.62
CA GLN A 37 17.83 21.09 -0.83
C GLN A 37 16.99 19.99 -0.20
N TRP A 38 17.53 18.76 -0.13
CA TRP A 38 16.87 17.58 0.37
C TRP A 38 17.51 17.13 1.69
N ASP A 39 16.91 17.49 2.80
CA ASP A 39 17.19 16.88 4.10
C ASP A 39 16.24 15.71 4.37
N LEU A 40 16.43 14.98 5.47
CA LEU A 40 15.60 13.83 5.80
C LEU A 40 14.11 14.21 5.91
N GLN A 41 13.79 15.33 6.58
CA GLN A 41 12.39 15.71 6.77
C GLN A 41 11.72 16.11 5.45
N THR A 42 12.43 16.84 4.60
CA THR A 42 11.96 17.20 3.25
C THR A 42 11.70 15.95 2.40
N CYS A 43 12.59 14.95 2.48
CA CYS A 43 12.39 13.68 1.79
C CYS A 43 11.13 12.96 2.27
N ILE A 44 10.92 12.89 3.60
CA ILE A 44 9.72 12.27 4.18
C ILE A 44 8.47 13.03 3.74
N ASP A 45 8.41 14.34 3.92
CA ASP A 45 7.23 15.16 3.60
C ASP A 45 6.86 15.09 2.11
N TYR A 46 7.87 15.04 1.22
CA TYR A 46 7.65 14.87 -0.21
C TYR A 46 7.12 13.47 -0.55
N ALA A 47 7.72 12.41 0.01
CA ALA A 47 7.28 11.04 -0.22
C ALA A 47 5.86 10.79 0.29
N LEU A 48 5.48 11.35 1.45
CA LEU A 48 4.12 11.26 1.98
C LEU A 48 3.06 11.83 1.02
N GLN A 49 3.46 12.76 0.13
CA GLN A 49 2.56 13.34 -0.86
C GLN A 49 2.58 12.60 -2.20
N GLN A 50 3.75 12.15 -2.64
CA GLN A 50 3.96 11.66 -4.01
C GLN A 50 4.05 10.15 -4.13
N ASN A 51 4.40 9.43 -3.05
CA ASN A 51 4.63 7.99 -3.14
C ASN A 51 3.39 7.23 -3.63
N ILE A 52 3.59 6.42 -4.67
CA ILE A 52 2.53 5.67 -5.37
C ILE A 52 1.81 4.70 -4.42
N THR A 53 2.53 4.05 -3.49
CA THR A 53 1.93 3.11 -2.54
C THR A 53 0.96 3.82 -1.58
N ILE A 54 1.35 4.98 -1.05
CA ILE A 54 0.48 5.80 -0.19
C ILE A 54 -0.73 6.30 -0.99
N ARG A 55 -0.53 6.79 -2.21
CA ARG A 55 -1.62 7.25 -3.09
C ARG A 55 -2.61 6.13 -3.42
N LYS A 56 -2.13 4.92 -3.72
CA LYS A 56 -2.99 3.75 -3.92
C LYS A 56 -3.83 3.44 -2.69
N ASN A 57 -3.25 3.48 -1.49
CA ASN A 57 -3.97 3.23 -0.25
C ASN A 57 -4.99 4.34 0.07
N ARG A 58 -4.70 5.61 -0.25
CA ARG A 58 -5.66 6.71 -0.15
C ARG A 58 -6.85 6.51 -1.08
N LEU A 59 -6.62 6.16 -2.35
CA LEU A 59 -7.69 5.82 -3.29
C LEU A 59 -8.53 4.62 -2.82
N ASN A 60 -7.89 3.62 -2.21
CA ASN A 60 -8.62 2.50 -1.60
C ASN A 60 -9.49 2.96 -0.41
N ALA A 61 -9.01 3.87 0.43
CA ALA A 61 -9.80 4.45 1.51
C ALA A 61 -10.99 5.26 0.98
N GLU A 62 -10.80 6.05 -0.09
CA GLU A 62 -11.89 6.73 -0.79
C GLU A 62 -12.91 5.75 -1.38
N SER A 63 -12.45 4.65 -1.99
CA SER A 63 -13.34 3.59 -2.49
C SER A 63 -14.19 3.00 -1.38
N THR A 64 -13.62 2.70 -0.21
CA THR A 64 -14.38 2.18 0.94
C THR A 64 -15.35 3.22 1.52
N GLU A 65 -15.08 4.52 1.38
CA GLU A 65 -16.04 5.58 1.71
C GLU A 65 -17.27 5.55 0.78
N VAL A 66 -17.05 5.27 -0.51
CA VAL A 66 -18.18 5.06 -1.47
C VAL A 66 -19.00 3.85 -1.07
N ASP A 67 -18.35 2.76 -0.58
CA ASP A 67 -19.07 1.58 -0.08
C ASP A 67 -19.96 1.91 1.13
N VAL A 68 -19.50 2.78 2.04
CA VAL A 68 -20.32 3.30 3.14
C VAL A 68 -21.54 4.07 2.62
N LYS A 69 -21.35 4.95 1.61
CA LYS A 69 -22.43 5.70 0.99
C LYS A 69 -23.44 4.76 0.31
N THR A 70 -22.94 3.74 -0.38
CA THR A 70 -23.77 2.69 -1.03
C THR A 70 -24.55 1.89 0.01
N ALA A 71 -23.93 1.47 1.10
CA ALA A 71 -24.60 0.76 2.19
C ALA A 71 -25.69 1.61 2.87
N LYS A 72 -25.47 2.92 3.04
CA LYS A 72 -26.47 3.87 3.54
C LYS A 72 -27.61 4.05 2.53
N ALA A 73 -27.29 4.18 1.23
CA ALA A 73 -28.28 4.32 0.16
C ALA A 73 -29.20 3.10 0.07
N ALA A 74 -28.72 1.90 0.44
CA ALA A 74 -29.55 0.70 0.50
C ALA A 74 -30.70 0.78 1.54
N LEU A 75 -30.74 1.79 2.43
CA LEU A 75 -31.89 2.02 3.32
C LEU A 75 -33.07 2.63 2.59
N PHE A 76 -32.87 3.28 1.46
CA PHE A 76 -33.91 3.90 0.64
C PHE A 76 -34.50 2.90 -0.37
N PRO A 77 -35.68 3.20 -0.95
CA PRO A 77 -36.26 2.39 -2.00
C PRO A 77 -35.40 2.47 -3.28
N SER A 78 -35.32 1.36 -4.01
CA SER A 78 -34.81 1.33 -5.39
C SER A 78 -35.98 1.63 -6.35
N LEU A 79 -35.72 2.43 -7.39
CA LEU A 79 -36.65 2.74 -8.45
C LEU A 79 -36.08 2.25 -9.78
N SER A 80 -36.85 1.48 -10.53
CA SER A 80 -36.47 0.99 -11.85
C SER A 80 -37.57 1.18 -12.86
N ALA A 81 -37.20 1.53 -14.08
CA ALA A 81 -38.11 1.55 -15.21
C ALA A 81 -37.79 0.39 -16.15
N SER A 82 -38.81 -0.32 -16.59
CA SER A 82 -38.68 -1.44 -17.52
C SER A 82 -39.54 -1.27 -18.77
N VAL A 83 -38.95 -1.58 -19.89
CA VAL A 83 -39.63 -1.68 -21.19
C VAL A 83 -39.26 -3.03 -21.79
N SER A 84 -40.26 -3.84 -22.03
CA SER A 84 -40.06 -5.17 -22.62
C SER A 84 -40.95 -5.30 -23.87
N GLN A 85 -40.38 -5.78 -24.95
CA GLN A 85 -41.06 -6.18 -26.17
C GLN A 85 -40.73 -7.61 -26.50
N ARG A 86 -41.72 -8.46 -26.59
CA ARG A 86 -41.57 -9.87 -26.84
C ARG A 86 -42.36 -10.30 -28.10
N ILE A 87 -41.68 -10.97 -28.99
CA ILE A 87 -42.27 -11.64 -30.14
C ILE A 87 -42.18 -13.13 -29.90
N VAL A 88 -43.31 -13.83 -29.93
CA VAL A 88 -43.35 -15.28 -29.76
C VAL A 88 -44.07 -15.87 -31.00
N ASN A 89 -43.35 -16.70 -31.75
CA ASN A 89 -43.89 -17.46 -32.85
C ASN A 89 -44.10 -18.91 -32.39
N ARG A 90 -45.39 -19.38 -32.54
CA ARG A 90 -45.79 -20.75 -32.23
C ARG A 90 -46.26 -21.45 -33.50
N PRO A 91 -45.39 -21.95 -34.35
CA PRO A 91 -45.74 -22.50 -35.66
C PRO A 91 -46.73 -23.67 -35.61
N ASN A 92 -46.72 -24.43 -34.51
CA ASN A 92 -47.53 -25.61 -34.30
C ASN A 92 -48.73 -25.41 -33.34
N SER A 93 -49.16 -24.16 -33.08
CA SER A 93 -50.35 -23.91 -32.26
C SER A 93 -51.61 -24.30 -33.07
N GLU A 94 -52.37 -25.24 -32.53
CA GLU A 94 -53.68 -25.58 -33.07
C GLU A 94 -54.75 -24.64 -32.57
N THR A 95 -55.69 -24.29 -33.41
CA THR A 95 -56.84 -23.44 -33.06
C THR A 95 -57.88 -24.29 -32.35
N ASN A 96 -58.01 -24.21 -31.02
CA ASN A 96 -59.10 -24.87 -30.32
C ASN A 96 -60.42 -24.11 -30.55
N THR A 97 -61.33 -24.69 -31.28
CA THR A 97 -62.70 -24.18 -31.46
C THR A 97 -63.56 -24.76 -30.32
N ILE A 98 -63.99 -23.95 -29.35
CA ILE A 98 -64.99 -24.37 -28.36
C ILE A 98 -66.37 -24.05 -28.97
N ILE A 99 -67.15 -25.10 -29.29
CA ILE A 99 -68.51 -24.99 -29.74
C ILE A 99 -69.44 -25.08 -28.57
N ASN A 100 -70.00 -23.97 -28.10
CA ASN A 100 -71.14 -23.92 -27.19
C ASN A 100 -72.26 -23.08 -27.87
N GLY A 101 -73.04 -23.75 -28.72
CA GLY A 101 -74.32 -23.24 -29.24
C GLY A 101 -74.26 -22.10 -30.28
N ASP A 102 -73.31 -21.21 -30.23
CA ASP A 102 -73.07 -20.17 -31.23
C ASP A 102 -71.57 -20.19 -31.63
N ASN A 103 -71.30 -20.05 -32.92
CA ASN A 103 -69.98 -20.10 -33.52
C ASN A 103 -69.10 -18.96 -33.03
N ILE A 104 -68.23 -19.24 -32.03
CA ILE A 104 -67.14 -18.32 -31.69
C ILE A 104 -65.86 -18.88 -32.30
N THR A 105 -65.43 -18.38 -33.41
CA THR A 105 -64.17 -18.65 -34.07
C THR A 105 -63.06 -17.83 -33.37
N SER A 106 -62.31 -18.41 -32.49
CA SER A 106 -61.12 -17.78 -31.95
C SER A 106 -59.92 -18.10 -32.87
N SER A 107 -59.56 -17.17 -33.71
CA SER A 107 -58.33 -17.23 -34.49
C SER A 107 -57.15 -16.76 -33.64
N GLN A 108 -56.40 -17.69 -33.05
CA GLN A 108 -55.12 -17.34 -32.40
C GLN A 108 -54.03 -17.12 -33.44
N SER A 109 -53.48 -15.92 -33.49
CA SER A 109 -52.34 -15.62 -34.35
C SER A 109 -51.13 -16.49 -33.95
N LYS A 110 -50.50 -17.18 -34.93
CA LYS A 110 -49.29 -17.97 -34.74
C LYS A 110 -48.12 -17.13 -34.16
N THR A 111 -48.15 -15.84 -34.38
CA THR A 111 -47.14 -14.90 -33.88
C THR A 111 -47.82 -13.91 -32.92
N SER A 112 -47.37 -13.87 -31.68
CA SER A 112 -47.81 -12.92 -30.67
C SER A 112 -46.74 -11.86 -30.41
N TYR A 113 -47.19 -10.59 -30.35
CA TYR A 113 -46.37 -9.43 -29.96
C TYR A 113 -46.91 -8.94 -28.62
N ASN A 114 -46.04 -8.97 -27.61
CA ASN A 114 -46.40 -8.52 -26.27
C ASN A 114 -45.43 -7.42 -25.83
N GLY A 115 -45.94 -6.30 -25.38
CA GLY A 115 -45.18 -5.22 -24.80
C GLY A 115 -45.56 -5.03 -23.34
N SER A 116 -44.60 -4.79 -22.46
CA SER A 116 -44.86 -4.35 -21.10
C SER A 116 -43.98 -3.14 -20.77
N TYR A 117 -44.57 -2.19 -20.07
CA TYR A 117 -43.97 -0.94 -19.68
C TYR A 117 -44.27 -0.72 -18.21
N GLY A 118 -43.25 -0.45 -17.39
CA GLY A 118 -43.47 -0.29 -15.95
C GLY A 118 -42.41 0.54 -15.29
N ILE A 119 -42.79 1.10 -14.14
CA ILE A 119 -41.93 1.71 -13.16
C ILE A 119 -42.19 1.01 -11.84
N ASP A 120 -41.18 0.40 -11.27
CA ASP A 120 -41.29 -0.38 -10.04
C ASP A 120 -40.38 0.22 -8.96
N ALA A 121 -40.92 0.36 -7.75
CA ALA A 121 -40.22 0.75 -6.56
C ALA A 121 -40.19 -0.43 -5.57
N ASN A 122 -39.00 -0.77 -5.09
CA ASN A 122 -38.81 -1.81 -4.08
C ASN A 122 -38.12 -1.23 -2.84
N TRP A 123 -38.74 -1.41 -1.69
CA TRP A 123 -38.19 -0.95 -0.43
C TRP A 123 -38.24 -2.04 0.64
N THR A 124 -37.08 -2.50 1.05
CA THR A 124 -36.99 -3.39 2.21
C THR A 124 -37.10 -2.57 3.49
N LEU A 125 -38.18 -2.70 4.22
CA LEU A 125 -38.41 -1.97 5.47
C LEU A 125 -37.60 -2.57 6.63
N TYR A 126 -37.57 -3.91 6.71
CA TYR A 126 -36.86 -4.65 7.76
C TYR A 126 -36.31 -5.99 7.22
N ASN A 127 -35.10 -6.35 7.63
CA ASN A 127 -34.47 -7.63 7.28
C ASN A 127 -33.57 -8.15 8.43
N GLY A 128 -34.09 -8.15 9.65
CA GLY A 128 -33.33 -8.62 10.82
C GLY A 128 -32.15 -7.74 11.20
N SER A 129 -32.21 -6.44 10.89
CA SER A 129 -31.12 -5.46 11.10
C SER A 129 -29.86 -5.74 10.26
N LYS A 130 -29.96 -6.60 9.23
CA LYS A 130 -28.83 -6.92 8.35
C LYS A 130 -28.22 -5.64 7.75
N ARG A 131 -29.08 -4.77 7.14
CA ARG A 131 -28.60 -3.53 6.50
C ARG A 131 -27.92 -2.58 7.49
N LEU A 132 -28.44 -2.43 8.70
CA LEU A 132 -27.83 -1.58 9.73
C LEU A 132 -26.46 -2.12 10.18
N ASN A 133 -26.34 -3.45 10.34
CA ASN A 133 -25.06 -4.06 10.66
C ASN A 133 -24.07 -3.98 9.48
N THR A 134 -24.55 -4.09 8.23
CA THR A 134 -23.70 -3.89 7.03
C THR A 134 -23.17 -2.46 6.96
N ILE A 135 -23.99 -1.43 7.27
CA ILE A 135 -23.52 -0.05 7.33
C ILE A 135 -22.40 0.10 8.38
N LYS A 136 -22.59 -0.44 9.57
CA LYS A 136 -21.57 -0.42 10.64
C LYS A 136 -20.30 -1.14 10.19
N GLN A 137 -20.43 -2.26 9.51
CA GLN A 137 -19.31 -3.01 8.97
C GLN A 137 -18.53 -2.20 7.94
N GLN A 138 -19.21 -1.56 6.97
CA GLN A 138 -18.55 -0.71 5.99
C GLN A 138 -17.88 0.52 6.63
N GLN A 139 -18.45 1.08 7.69
CA GLN A 139 -17.81 2.15 8.45
C GLN A 139 -16.51 1.70 9.13
N LEU A 140 -16.49 0.48 9.70
CA LEU A 140 -15.26 -0.11 10.26
C LEU A 140 -14.24 -0.40 9.16
N ASN A 141 -14.67 -0.96 8.02
CA ASN A 141 -13.79 -1.22 6.87
C ASN A 141 -13.14 0.07 6.35
N ASN A 142 -13.90 1.17 6.28
CA ASN A 142 -13.37 2.47 5.88
C ASN A 142 -12.33 2.99 6.90
N ARG A 143 -12.59 2.80 8.19
CA ARG A 143 -11.61 3.16 9.24
C ARG A 143 -10.34 2.30 9.14
N ILE A 144 -10.47 0.99 8.87
CA ILE A 144 -9.34 0.09 8.63
C ILE A 144 -8.53 0.56 7.40
N ALA A 145 -9.21 0.93 6.32
CA ALA A 145 -8.53 1.45 5.12
C ALA A 145 -7.75 2.74 5.43
N GLY A 146 -8.29 3.64 6.26
CA GLY A 146 -7.57 4.82 6.74
C GLY A 146 -6.33 4.46 7.57
N LEU A 147 -6.43 3.46 8.46
CA LEU A 147 -5.28 2.97 9.23
C LEU A 147 -4.21 2.32 8.34
N ASN A 148 -4.61 1.65 7.26
CA ASN A 148 -3.66 1.09 6.27
C ASN A 148 -2.92 2.20 5.50
N VAL A 149 -3.53 3.38 5.29
CA VAL A 149 -2.81 4.56 4.77
C VAL A 149 -1.71 4.96 5.74
N THR A 150 -2.03 5.15 7.03
CA THR A 150 -1.06 5.53 8.06
C THR A 150 0.05 4.47 8.22
N GLN A 151 -0.29 3.19 8.14
CA GLN A 151 0.70 2.10 8.15
C GLN A 151 1.68 2.23 6.96
N SER A 152 1.15 2.55 5.77
CA SER A 152 2.00 2.75 4.59
C SER A 152 2.88 4.00 4.72
N GLU A 153 2.35 5.07 5.30
CA GLU A 153 3.10 6.30 5.61
C GLU A 153 4.27 5.96 6.55
N ASN A 154 4.02 5.25 7.64
CA ASN A 154 5.06 4.80 8.57
C ASN A 154 6.12 3.92 7.89
N SER A 155 5.72 2.98 7.03
CA SER A 155 6.66 2.10 6.33
C SER A 155 7.55 2.85 5.34
N ILE A 156 7.03 3.86 4.67
CA ILE A 156 7.80 4.71 3.75
C ILE A 156 8.76 5.62 4.55
N GLU A 157 8.31 6.19 5.68
CA GLU A 157 9.16 6.98 6.57
C GLU A 157 10.34 6.16 7.10
N GLU A 158 10.10 4.92 7.56
CA GLU A 158 11.16 3.99 7.99
C GLU A 158 12.14 3.69 6.83
N SER A 159 11.63 3.41 5.62
CA SER A 159 12.45 3.10 4.45
C SER A 159 13.31 4.29 4.01
N ILE A 160 12.76 5.50 4.04
CA ILE A 160 13.50 6.73 3.72
C ILE A 160 14.60 6.97 4.75
N ALA A 161 14.29 6.84 6.05
CA ALA A 161 15.27 7.01 7.11
C ALA A 161 16.43 6.01 7.00
N GLN A 162 16.13 4.74 6.72
CA GLN A 162 17.14 3.70 6.48
C GLN A 162 18.02 4.04 5.28
N THR A 163 17.43 4.39 4.14
CA THR A 163 18.17 4.71 2.91
C THR A 163 18.99 5.99 3.09
N TYR A 164 18.45 6.99 3.77
CA TYR A 164 19.15 8.25 4.04
C TYR A 164 20.39 8.03 4.92
N VAL A 165 20.28 7.22 5.97
CA VAL A 165 21.42 6.87 6.82
C VAL A 165 22.46 6.04 6.05
N GLN A 166 22.02 5.15 5.14
CA GLN A 166 22.94 4.42 4.26
C GLN A 166 23.68 5.36 3.31
N ILE A 167 23.04 6.41 2.82
CA ILE A 167 23.68 7.46 2.01
C ILE A 167 24.74 8.21 2.83
N LEU A 168 24.41 8.59 4.07
CA LEU A 168 25.36 9.25 4.96
C LEU A 168 26.60 8.38 5.22
N TYR A 169 26.37 7.09 5.53
CA TYR A 169 27.46 6.12 5.69
C TYR A 169 28.31 6.00 4.41
N ALA A 170 27.67 5.83 3.23
CA ALA A 170 28.39 5.67 1.96
C ALA A 170 29.16 6.93 1.58
N ALA A 171 28.63 8.11 1.84
CA ALA A 171 29.33 9.38 1.59
C ALA A 171 30.60 9.52 2.45
N GLU A 172 30.52 9.14 3.73
CA GLU A 172 31.70 9.12 4.59
C GLU A 172 32.71 8.02 4.18
N ALA A 173 32.22 6.85 3.74
CA ALA A 173 33.10 5.80 3.21
C ALA A 173 33.85 6.24 1.94
N VAL A 174 33.21 7.03 1.07
CA VAL A 174 33.89 7.64 -0.10
C VAL A 174 35.04 8.55 0.37
N LYS A 175 34.79 9.48 1.32
CA LYS A 175 35.83 10.37 1.86
C LYS A 175 37.01 9.58 2.47
N VAL A 176 36.73 8.49 3.18
CA VAL A 176 37.78 7.61 3.75
C VAL A 176 38.62 6.96 2.64
N ASN A 177 37.97 6.44 1.60
CA ASN A 177 38.69 5.81 0.48
C ASN A 177 39.47 6.85 -0.38
N GLU A 178 38.93 8.07 -0.58
CA GLU A 178 39.66 9.17 -1.23
C GLU A 178 40.96 9.51 -0.49
N SER A 179 40.85 9.73 0.85
CA SER A 179 42.00 10.02 1.69
C SER A 179 43.01 8.86 1.68
N THR A 180 42.54 7.61 1.69
CA THR A 180 43.41 6.43 1.61
C THR A 180 44.16 6.35 0.29
N LEU A 181 43.49 6.61 -0.83
CA LEU A 181 44.10 6.65 -2.15
C LEU A 181 45.13 7.77 -2.27
N GLU A 182 44.86 8.96 -1.72
CA GLU A 182 45.80 10.05 -1.69
C GLU A 182 47.10 9.68 -0.95
N VAL A 183 46.98 9.07 0.22
CA VAL A 183 48.13 8.56 0.97
C VAL A 183 48.89 7.51 0.16
N SER A 184 48.20 6.53 -0.47
CA SER A 184 48.85 5.52 -1.30
C SER A 184 49.62 6.12 -2.48
N ARG A 185 49.06 7.14 -3.12
CA ARG A 185 49.76 7.82 -4.21
C ARG A 185 51.03 8.53 -3.74
N ALA A 186 50.94 9.22 -2.60
CA ALA A 186 52.11 9.87 -2.02
C ALA A 186 53.22 8.85 -1.62
N GLU A 187 52.85 7.70 -1.01
CA GLU A 187 53.74 6.61 -0.70
C GLU A 187 54.42 6.01 -1.96
N CYS A 188 53.65 5.79 -3.02
CA CYS A 188 54.13 5.26 -4.29
C CYS A 188 55.11 6.23 -5.01
N GLU A 189 54.80 7.52 -5.06
CA GLU A 189 55.71 8.53 -5.61
C GLU A 189 57.05 8.61 -4.84
N ARG A 190 56.98 8.54 -3.51
CA ARG A 190 58.18 8.46 -2.71
C ARG A 190 58.99 7.18 -2.98
N ALA A 191 58.32 6.04 -3.12
CA ALA A 191 58.96 4.78 -3.45
C ALA A 191 59.65 4.79 -4.82
N LYS A 192 59.04 5.45 -5.80
CA LYS A 192 59.71 5.66 -7.11
C LYS A 192 61.01 6.40 -6.96
N ALA A 193 61.03 7.51 -6.23
CA ALA A 193 62.28 8.26 -5.98
C ALA A 193 63.31 7.43 -5.23
N LEU A 194 62.92 6.58 -4.25
CA LEU A 194 63.82 5.68 -3.53
C LEU A 194 64.36 4.57 -4.46
N PHE A 195 63.56 4.05 -5.36
CA PHE A 195 63.99 3.04 -6.32
C PHE A 195 64.99 3.63 -7.33
N GLU A 196 64.73 4.82 -7.85
CA GLU A 196 65.65 5.55 -8.73
C GLU A 196 67.00 5.84 -8.03
N ALA A 197 66.97 6.08 -6.70
CA ALA A 197 68.14 6.22 -5.88
C ALA A 197 68.80 4.87 -5.51
N GLY A 198 68.26 3.74 -5.92
CA GLY A 198 68.76 2.39 -5.61
C GLY A 198 68.53 1.93 -4.14
N SER A 199 67.68 2.60 -3.40
CA SER A 199 67.44 2.37 -1.97
C SER A 199 66.39 1.29 -1.66
N ILE A 200 65.53 0.93 -2.62
CA ILE A 200 64.54 -0.13 -2.48
C ILE A 200 64.52 -1.07 -3.68
N ALA A 201 63.98 -2.29 -3.49
CA ALA A 201 63.86 -3.28 -4.55
C ALA A 201 62.69 -2.96 -5.50
N LYS A 202 62.77 -3.42 -6.75
CA LYS A 202 61.66 -3.29 -7.73
C LYS A 202 60.41 -3.98 -7.26
N SER A 203 60.51 -5.05 -6.47
CA SER A 203 59.39 -5.74 -5.86
C SER A 203 58.60 -4.85 -4.89
N ASP A 204 59.24 -4.02 -4.12
CA ASP A 204 58.62 -3.11 -3.16
C ASP A 204 57.86 -1.99 -3.88
N LEU A 205 58.46 -1.43 -4.90
CA LEU A 205 57.79 -0.45 -5.79
C LEU A 205 56.52 -1.06 -6.44
N ALA A 206 56.67 -2.28 -7.00
CA ALA A 206 55.52 -2.97 -7.63
C ALA A 206 54.38 -3.26 -6.66
N GLN A 207 54.66 -3.57 -5.37
CA GLN A 207 53.66 -3.76 -4.33
C GLN A 207 52.90 -2.45 -4.03
N LEU A 208 53.57 -1.32 -3.96
CA LEU A 208 52.96 -0.02 -3.71
C LEU A 208 52.13 0.47 -4.94
N GLU A 209 52.59 0.19 -6.16
CA GLU A 209 51.81 0.44 -7.39
C GLU A 209 50.53 -0.41 -7.43
N ALA A 210 50.61 -1.70 -7.01
CA ALA A 210 49.47 -2.56 -6.89
C ALA A 210 48.47 -2.05 -5.81
N GLN A 211 49.01 -1.50 -4.70
CA GLN A 211 48.17 -0.94 -3.62
C GLN A 211 47.39 0.29 -4.12
N VAL A 212 48.03 1.22 -4.85
CA VAL A 212 47.33 2.36 -5.45
C VAL A 212 46.18 1.92 -6.37
N SER A 213 46.40 0.85 -7.15
CA SER A 213 45.36 0.30 -8.01
C SER A 213 44.23 -0.33 -7.22
N THR A 214 44.53 -0.99 -6.10
CA THR A 214 43.55 -1.57 -5.17
C THR A 214 42.71 -0.47 -4.51
N ASP A 215 43.34 0.57 -3.99
CA ASP A 215 42.65 1.67 -3.30
C ASP A 215 41.79 2.47 -4.30
N LYS A 216 42.25 2.65 -5.55
CA LYS A 216 41.43 3.23 -6.62
C LYS A 216 40.19 2.38 -6.92
N TYR A 217 40.35 1.06 -6.98
CA TYR A 217 39.21 0.16 -7.19
C TYR A 217 38.20 0.27 -6.03
N GLN A 218 38.68 0.34 -4.79
CA GLN A 218 37.81 0.51 -3.63
C GLN A 218 37.08 1.85 -3.62
N LEU A 219 37.73 2.93 -4.03
CA LEU A 219 37.10 4.25 -4.20
C LEU A 219 35.95 4.19 -5.21
N VAL A 220 36.20 3.66 -6.42
CA VAL A 220 35.18 3.54 -7.47
C VAL A 220 34.00 2.68 -6.97
N THR A 221 34.28 1.61 -6.21
CA THR A 221 33.23 0.77 -5.62
C THR A 221 32.40 1.53 -4.57
N ALA A 222 33.04 2.35 -3.74
CA ALA A 222 32.33 3.17 -2.75
C ALA A 222 31.48 4.26 -3.42
N GLU A 223 31.99 4.92 -4.47
CA GLU A 223 31.24 5.88 -5.27
C GLU A 223 30.03 5.24 -5.93
N ALA A 224 30.18 4.05 -6.53
CA ALA A 224 29.08 3.30 -7.14
C ALA A 224 28.00 2.95 -6.10
N THR A 225 28.40 2.51 -4.90
CA THR A 225 27.48 2.20 -3.80
C THR A 225 26.72 3.44 -3.32
N LEU A 226 27.39 4.60 -3.23
CA LEU A 226 26.73 5.87 -2.92
C LEU A 226 25.68 6.25 -3.96
N GLN A 227 26.01 6.08 -5.25
CA GLN A 227 25.05 6.37 -6.33
C GLN A 227 23.86 5.41 -6.31
N ASP A 228 24.08 4.14 -5.99
CA ASP A 228 23.01 3.14 -5.86
C ASP A 228 22.02 3.52 -4.74
N TYR A 229 22.50 3.88 -3.54
CA TYR A 229 21.63 4.34 -2.46
C TYR A 229 20.89 5.65 -2.81
N LYS A 230 21.54 6.58 -3.53
CA LYS A 230 20.86 7.79 -4.04
C LYS A 230 19.75 7.43 -5.02
N LEU A 231 19.97 6.43 -5.90
CA LEU A 231 18.95 5.94 -6.81
C LEU A 231 17.78 5.29 -6.07
N GLN A 232 18.07 4.48 -5.04
CA GLN A 232 17.03 3.89 -4.17
C GLN A 232 16.19 4.97 -3.48
N LEU A 233 16.82 6.04 -2.98
CA LEU A 233 16.09 7.17 -2.39
C LEU A 233 15.22 7.87 -3.43
N LYS A 234 15.74 8.16 -4.64
CA LYS A 234 14.94 8.72 -5.74
C LYS A 234 13.71 7.86 -6.05
N GLN A 235 13.86 6.54 -6.06
CA GLN A 235 12.75 5.61 -6.27
C GLN A 235 11.69 5.72 -5.16
N LEU A 236 12.08 5.82 -3.89
CA LEU A 236 11.14 6.01 -2.78
C LEU A 236 10.40 7.35 -2.87
N LEU A 237 11.06 8.37 -3.41
CA LEU A 237 10.52 9.70 -3.64
C LEU A 237 9.72 9.81 -4.96
N GLU A 238 9.68 8.75 -5.79
CA GLU A 238 9.06 8.75 -7.13
C GLU A 238 9.65 9.85 -8.05
N LEU A 239 10.94 10.12 -7.90
CA LEU A 239 11.67 11.08 -8.76
C LEU A 239 12.21 10.36 -9.99
N ASP A 240 12.16 11.04 -11.14
CA ASP A 240 12.80 10.54 -12.35
C ASP A 240 14.33 10.45 -12.19
N GLY A 241 14.93 9.42 -12.78
CA GLY A 241 16.36 9.14 -12.61
C GLY A 241 17.29 10.29 -13.06
N GLU A 242 16.85 11.10 -14.04
CA GLU A 242 17.60 12.24 -14.58
C GLU A 242 17.53 13.51 -13.71
N GLN A 243 16.58 13.57 -12.76
CA GLN A 243 16.44 14.74 -11.88
C GLN A 243 17.62 14.81 -10.91
N GLU A 244 18.30 15.94 -10.89
CA GLU A 244 19.36 16.22 -9.91
C GLU A 244 18.73 16.43 -8.52
N MET A 245 19.31 15.77 -7.52
CA MET A 245 18.89 15.87 -6.12
C MET A 245 20.08 16.36 -5.28
N ASN A 246 20.00 17.60 -4.80
CA ASN A 246 20.99 18.15 -3.89
C ASN A 246 20.66 17.71 -2.46
N LEU A 247 21.28 16.58 -2.05
CA LEU A 247 21.11 16.01 -0.70
C LEU A 247 21.95 16.81 0.31
N TYR A 248 21.31 17.18 1.41
CA TYR A 248 22.02 17.66 2.58
C TYR A 248 22.60 16.46 3.35
N LEU A 249 23.91 16.46 3.55
CA LEU A 249 24.62 15.39 4.25
C LEU A 249 25.20 15.98 5.54
N PRO A 250 24.47 15.98 6.65
CA PRO A 250 24.96 16.50 7.93
C PRO A 250 26.10 15.62 8.47
N GLU A 251 27.08 16.26 9.05
CA GLU A 251 28.09 15.53 9.85
C GLU A 251 27.47 15.18 11.20
N LEU A 252 27.14 13.91 11.38
CA LEU A 252 26.57 13.45 12.64
C LEU A 252 27.68 13.34 13.69
N GLY A 253 27.51 14.06 14.81
CA GLY A 253 28.42 13.98 15.94
C GLY A 253 28.48 12.59 16.58
N ASN A 254 29.51 12.33 17.37
CA ASN A 254 29.66 11.07 18.11
C ASN A 254 28.82 11.07 19.41
N GLU A 255 28.30 12.21 19.81
CA GLU A 255 27.60 12.42 21.08
C GLU A 255 26.27 11.65 21.16
N ASN A 256 25.64 11.43 20.02
CA ASN A 256 24.33 10.75 19.93
C ASN A 256 24.41 9.22 19.79
N VAL A 257 25.61 8.64 19.72
CA VAL A 257 25.78 7.20 19.44
C VAL A 257 25.60 6.34 20.69
N LEU A 258 26.13 6.79 21.83
CA LEU A 258 26.14 6.03 23.09
C LEU A 258 25.06 6.50 24.07
N VAL A 259 23.96 7.04 23.56
CA VAL A 259 22.81 7.44 24.37
C VAL A 259 22.13 6.20 24.95
N PRO A 260 21.67 6.22 26.23
CA PRO A 260 20.97 5.09 26.82
C PRO A 260 19.73 4.70 25.99
N LEU A 261 19.59 3.40 25.73
CA LEU A 261 18.45 2.87 25.00
C LEU A 261 17.18 2.90 25.87
N PRO A 262 16.02 3.19 25.29
CA PRO A 262 14.75 3.07 25.99
C PRO A 262 14.49 1.62 26.40
N GLY A 263 13.71 1.42 27.48
CA GLY A 263 13.34 0.08 27.92
C GLY A 263 12.47 -0.63 26.88
N LYS A 264 12.87 -1.83 26.44
CA LYS A 264 12.16 -2.60 25.40
C LYS A 264 10.67 -2.81 25.72
N THR A 265 10.33 -3.02 26.99
CA THR A 265 8.95 -3.21 27.45
C THR A 265 8.13 -1.92 27.32
N ASP A 266 8.74 -0.77 27.56
CA ASP A 266 8.06 0.52 27.45
C ASP A 266 7.81 0.87 25.99
N VAL A 267 8.80 0.65 25.10
CA VAL A 267 8.63 0.79 23.64
C VAL A 267 7.46 -0.08 23.14
N TYR A 268 7.43 -1.36 23.54
CA TYR A 268 6.37 -2.28 23.13
C TYR A 268 4.98 -1.84 23.63
N ARG A 269 4.89 -1.39 24.89
CA ARG A 269 3.62 -0.90 25.46
C ARG A 269 3.11 0.33 24.70
N SER A 270 3.98 1.28 24.38
CA SER A 270 3.62 2.45 23.57
C SER A 270 3.19 2.02 22.16
N ALA A 271 3.95 1.16 21.51
CA ALA A 271 3.66 0.68 20.16
C ALA A 271 2.31 -0.07 20.08
N LEU A 272 1.94 -0.87 21.07
CA LEU A 272 0.62 -1.54 21.12
C LEU A 272 -0.57 -0.57 21.08
N THR A 273 -0.37 0.68 21.49
CA THR A 273 -1.43 1.71 21.50
C THR A 273 -1.36 2.63 20.29
N LEU A 274 -0.17 2.86 19.74
CA LEU A 274 0.07 3.85 18.71
C LEU A 274 0.08 3.26 17.29
N ARG A 275 0.48 1.98 17.15
CA ARG A 275 0.66 1.39 15.82
C ARG A 275 -0.66 1.11 15.12
N PRO A 276 -0.86 1.61 13.88
CA PRO A 276 -2.11 1.49 13.13
C PRO A 276 -2.46 0.03 12.80
N GLU A 277 -1.49 -0.85 12.58
CA GLU A 277 -1.69 -2.28 12.31
C GLU A 277 -2.40 -2.98 13.48
N ILE A 278 -2.07 -2.65 14.72
CA ILE A 278 -2.73 -3.23 15.91
C ILE A 278 -4.16 -2.75 16.04
N GLU A 279 -4.41 -1.46 15.81
CA GLU A 279 -5.78 -0.92 15.84
C GLU A 279 -6.62 -1.49 14.67
N ALA A 280 -6.05 -1.63 13.47
CA ALA A 280 -6.69 -2.28 12.34
C ALA A 280 -7.05 -3.74 12.66
N GLY A 281 -6.16 -4.49 13.30
CA GLY A 281 -6.42 -5.85 13.78
C GLY A 281 -7.59 -5.92 14.75
N LYS A 282 -7.68 -4.99 15.73
CA LYS A 282 -8.83 -4.90 16.66
C LYS A 282 -10.13 -4.60 15.92
N LEU A 283 -10.12 -3.70 14.95
CA LEU A 283 -11.29 -3.38 14.12
C LEU A 283 -11.70 -4.57 13.24
N ASN A 284 -10.78 -5.36 12.73
CA ASN A 284 -11.07 -6.59 11.99
C ASN A 284 -11.81 -7.63 12.85
N VAL A 285 -11.45 -7.75 14.13
CA VAL A 285 -12.22 -8.60 15.07
C VAL A 285 -13.64 -8.07 15.24
N GLN A 286 -13.83 -6.74 15.41
CA GLN A 286 -15.16 -6.13 15.51
C GLN A 286 -15.99 -6.30 14.23
N THR A 287 -15.35 -6.20 13.06
CA THR A 287 -15.98 -6.47 11.76
C THR A 287 -16.50 -7.92 11.68
N SER A 288 -15.69 -8.89 12.12
CA SER A 288 -16.08 -10.30 12.18
C SER A 288 -17.23 -10.56 13.18
N GLU A 289 -17.37 -9.76 14.25
CA GLU A 289 -18.53 -9.80 15.13
C GLU A 289 -19.81 -9.32 14.44
N LEU A 290 -19.71 -8.31 13.58
CA LEU A 290 -20.82 -7.85 12.76
C LEU A 290 -21.21 -8.91 11.71
N ASP A 291 -20.25 -9.66 11.16
CA ASP A 291 -20.54 -10.79 10.26
C ASP A 291 -21.44 -11.84 10.93
N ILE A 292 -21.19 -12.15 12.20
CA ILE A 292 -22.05 -13.06 12.96
C ILE A 292 -23.47 -12.49 13.09
N LYS A 293 -23.61 -11.17 13.36
CA LYS A 293 -24.92 -10.51 13.46
C LYS A 293 -25.65 -10.49 12.12
N ILE A 294 -24.93 -10.21 11.04
CA ILE A 294 -25.42 -10.23 9.65
C ILE A 294 -25.89 -11.65 9.28
N ALA A 295 -25.10 -12.67 9.60
CA ALA A 295 -25.47 -14.05 9.35
C ALA A 295 -26.72 -14.48 10.14
N ARG A 296 -26.85 -14.05 11.42
CA ARG A 296 -28.03 -14.31 12.27
C ARG A 296 -29.32 -13.69 11.71
N ALA A 297 -29.21 -12.56 11.00
CA ALA A 297 -30.36 -11.92 10.37
C ALA A 297 -31.06 -12.85 9.34
N GLY A 298 -30.38 -13.87 8.83
CA GLY A 298 -30.98 -14.90 7.97
C GLY A 298 -32.06 -15.78 8.64
N TYR A 299 -32.24 -15.70 9.96
CA TYR A 299 -33.38 -16.31 10.67
C TYR A 299 -34.56 -15.36 10.89
N MET A 300 -34.34 -14.06 10.64
CA MET A 300 -35.36 -13.04 10.91
C MET A 300 -36.27 -12.85 9.70
N PRO A 301 -37.55 -12.47 9.92
CA PRO A 301 -38.43 -12.12 8.84
C PRO A 301 -37.94 -10.90 8.07
N THR A 302 -38.27 -10.86 6.77
CA THR A 302 -38.02 -9.70 5.90
C THR A 302 -39.35 -9.06 5.55
N PHE A 303 -39.46 -7.75 5.76
CA PHE A 303 -40.63 -6.93 5.38
C PHE A 303 -40.23 -6.06 4.21
N SER A 304 -40.96 -6.15 3.10
CA SER A 304 -40.71 -5.35 1.91
C SER A 304 -42.00 -4.66 1.46
N LEU A 305 -41.86 -3.42 1.01
CA LEU A 305 -42.87 -2.63 0.35
C LEU A 305 -42.54 -2.57 -1.14
N THR A 306 -43.51 -2.89 -1.98
CA THR A 306 -43.40 -2.76 -3.44
C THR A 306 -44.46 -1.81 -3.93
N ALA A 307 -44.13 -0.91 -4.85
CA ALA A 307 -45.05 -0.07 -5.53
C ALA A 307 -44.74 -0.11 -7.04
N GLY A 308 -45.76 -0.20 -7.87
CA GLY A 308 -45.56 -0.29 -9.30
C GLY A 308 -46.65 0.47 -10.07
N ILE A 309 -46.22 1.05 -11.18
CA ILE A 309 -47.13 1.62 -12.19
C ILE A 309 -46.77 0.92 -13.49
N GLY A 310 -47.75 0.32 -14.15
CA GLY A 310 -47.48 -0.44 -15.36
C GLY A 310 -48.63 -0.41 -16.37
N THR A 311 -48.31 -0.79 -17.58
CA THR A 311 -49.25 -1.06 -18.66
C THR A 311 -48.67 -2.07 -19.61
N ASN A 312 -49.52 -2.72 -20.39
CA ASN A 312 -49.09 -3.70 -21.39
C ASN A 312 -49.90 -3.58 -22.67
N ASN A 313 -49.37 -4.13 -23.75
CA ASN A 313 -50.10 -4.31 -25.01
C ASN A 313 -49.81 -5.70 -25.58
N ALA A 314 -50.77 -6.22 -26.32
CA ALA A 314 -50.64 -7.50 -27.02
C ALA A 314 -51.35 -7.41 -28.39
N ASN A 315 -50.89 -8.19 -29.38
CA ASN A 315 -51.63 -8.35 -30.62
C ASN A 315 -52.78 -9.35 -30.47
N GLY A 316 -53.72 -9.31 -31.37
CA GLY A 316 -54.89 -10.21 -31.37
C GLY A 316 -56.08 -9.64 -30.59
N ASN A 317 -56.04 -8.40 -30.16
CA ASN A 317 -57.13 -7.63 -29.59
C ASN A 317 -57.66 -6.62 -30.60
N ASP A 318 -58.94 -6.32 -30.57
CA ASP A 318 -59.58 -5.33 -31.45
C ASP A 318 -59.23 -3.87 -31.09
N PHE A 319 -58.50 -3.67 -29.99
CA PHE A 319 -58.11 -2.36 -29.50
C PHE A 319 -56.79 -1.86 -30.10
N THR A 320 -56.77 -0.56 -30.43
CA THR A 320 -55.52 0.09 -30.85
C THR A 320 -54.46 0.10 -29.75
N PHE A 321 -53.20 0.26 -30.10
CA PHE A 321 -52.13 0.38 -29.14
C PHE A 321 -52.39 1.42 -28.04
N SER A 322 -52.90 2.60 -28.43
CA SER A 322 -53.22 3.68 -27.48
C SER A 322 -54.35 3.31 -26.51
N GLU A 323 -55.33 2.60 -26.99
CA GLU A 323 -56.46 2.12 -26.15
C GLU A 323 -56.02 1.06 -25.20
N GLN A 324 -55.18 0.11 -25.64
CA GLN A 324 -54.60 -0.93 -24.77
C GLN A 324 -53.76 -0.32 -23.65
N ILE A 325 -52.87 0.66 -23.96
CA ILE A 325 -52.06 1.35 -22.98
C ILE A 325 -52.91 2.02 -21.89
N LYS A 326 -54.05 2.62 -22.29
CA LYS A 326 -54.98 3.26 -21.35
C LYS A 326 -55.76 2.25 -20.53
N GLN A 327 -56.30 1.22 -21.17
CA GLN A 327 -57.14 0.20 -20.51
C GLN A 327 -56.34 -0.69 -19.57
N ASN A 328 -55.10 -1.02 -19.95
CA ASN A 328 -54.24 -1.90 -19.15
C ASN A 328 -53.41 -1.14 -18.11
N TRP A 329 -53.63 0.19 -17.98
CA TRP A 329 -52.95 0.97 -16.96
C TRP A 329 -53.30 0.47 -15.56
N ASN A 330 -52.30 0.14 -14.78
CA ASN A 330 -52.47 -0.35 -13.42
C ASN A 330 -51.50 0.29 -12.45
N ASN A 331 -51.94 0.50 -11.24
CA ASN A 331 -51.11 0.91 -10.10
C ASN A 331 -51.20 -0.19 -9.06
N SER A 332 -50.05 -0.60 -8.52
CA SER A 332 -49.97 -1.63 -7.50
C SER A 332 -49.21 -1.11 -6.28
N LEU A 333 -49.71 -1.46 -5.11
CA LEU A 333 -48.99 -1.29 -3.83
C LEU A 333 -49.11 -2.60 -3.04
N GLY A 334 -47.97 -3.14 -2.66
CA GLY A 334 -47.94 -4.41 -1.98
C GLY A 334 -47.00 -4.39 -0.78
N VAL A 335 -47.38 -5.03 0.29
CA VAL A 335 -46.54 -5.34 1.43
C VAL A 335 -46.32 -6.85 1.43
N SER A 336 -45.04 -7.27 1.46
CA SER A 336 -44.68 -8.67 1.56
C SER A 336 -43.91 -8.96 2.86
N VAL A 337 -44.24 -10.06 3.49
CA VAL A 337 -43.54 -10.59 4.67
C VAL A 337 -43.03 -11.99 4.35
N SER A 338 -41.69 -12.15 4.34
CA SER A 338 -41.07 -13.44 4.11
C SER A 338 -40.41 -13.94 5.39
N VAL A 339 -40.87 -15.10 5.86
CA VAL A 339 -40.34 -15.75 7.07
C VAL A 339 -39.63 -17.04 6.68
N PRO A 340 -38.33 -17.17 6.87
CA PRO A 340 -37.60 -18.38 6.55
C PRO A 340 -37.91 -19.48 7.60
N ILE A 341 -38.62 -20.52 7.19
CA ILE A 341 -38.96 -21.65 8.08
C ILE A 341 -37.85 -22.71 8.01
N PHE A 342 -37.44 -23.08 6.84
CA PHE A 342 -36.37 -24.04 6.60
C PHE A 342 -35.55 -23.65 5.37
N ASN A 343 -34.25 -23.53 5.53
CA ASN A 343 -33.32 -23.06 4.46
C ASN A 343 -32.13 -24.01 4.25
N ASN A 344 -32.37 -25.32 4.35
CA ASN A 344 -31.33 -26.34 4.08
C ASN A 344 -30.02 -26.09 4.86
N ARG A 345 -30.13 -25.67 6.13
CA ARG A 345 -29.00 -25.36 7.04
C ARG A 345 -28.14 -24.14 6.60
N GLN A 346 -28.46 -23.41 5.55
CA GLN A 346 -27.66 -22.30 5.04
C GLN A 346 -27.33 -21.26 6.12
N THR A 347 -28.34 -20.75 6.84
CA THR A 347 -28.13 -19.75 7.90
C THR A 347 -27.30 -20.31 9.06
N LYS A 348 -27.54 -21.55 9.48
CA LYS A 348 -26.78 -22.21 10.56
C LYS A 348 -25.29 -22.32 10.16
N SER A 349 -25.01 -22.73 8.92
CA SER A 349 -23.65 -22.86 8.39
C SER A 349 -22.97 -21.50 8.22
N ALA A 350 -23.71 -20.46 7.76
CA ALA A 350 -23.20 -19.11 7.67
C ALA A 350 -22.78 -18.54 9.04
N ILE A 351 -23.59 -18.74 10.08
CA ILE A 351 -23.24 -18.34 11.44
C ILE A 351 -22.02 -19.10 11.96
N GLN A 352 -21.93 -20.40 11.67
CA GLN A 352 -20.79 -21.21 12.10
C GLN A 352 -19.50 -20.74 11.40
N LYS A 353 -19.55 -20.49 10.08
CA LYS A 353 -18.41 -19.91 9.32
C LYS A 353 -18.00 -18.54 9.85
N ALA A 354 -18.96 -17.65 10.13
CA ALA A 354 -18.68 -16.33 10.69
C ALA A 354 -18.02 -16.41 12.08
N LYS A 355 -18.40 -17.38 12.91
CA LYS A 355 -17.74 -17.62 14.21
C LYS A 355 -16.30 -18.10 14.04
N LEU A 356 -16.04 -19.00 13.10
CA LEU A 356 -14.68 -19.46 12.78
C LEU A 356 -13.83 -18.31 12.23
N GLN A 357 -14.43 -17.45 11.36
CA GLN A 357 -13.76 -16.26 10.86
C GLN A 357 -13.38 -15.30 11.98
N LYS A 358 -14.27 -15.08 12.98
CA LYS A 358 -13.93 -14.28 14.16
C LYS A 358 -12.72 -14.87 14.91
N GLN A 359 -12.69 -16.17 15.14
CA GLN A 359 -11.55 -16.83 15.80
C GLN A 359 -10.25 -16.66 14.97
N THR A 360 -10.36 -16.76 13.64
CA THR A 360 -9.21 -16.46 12.75
C THR A 360 -8.73 -15.03 12.91
N SER A 361 -9.64 -14.05 12.96
CA SER A 361 -9.28 -12.64 13.15
C SER A 361 -8.65 -12.38 14.53
N GLU A 362 -9.11 -13.06 15.59
CA GLU A 362 -8.51 -12.99 16.92
C GLU A 362 -7.08 -13.56 16.93
N LEU A 363 -6.85 -14.69 16.24
CA LEU A 363 -5.51 -15.27 16.09
C LEU A 363 -4.60 -14.39 15.25
N SER A 364 -5.12 -13.76 14.19
CA SER A 364 -4.36 -12.81 13.36
C SER A 364 -3.91 -11.60 14.16
N LEU A 365 -4.78 -11.05 15.02
CA LEU A 365 -4.41 -9.95 15.93
C LEU A 365 -3.31 -10.38 16.91
N LEU A 366 -3.39 -11.60 17.46
CA LEU A 366 -2.36 -12.12 18.35
C LEU A 366 -1.02 -12.30 17.61
N ASP A 367 -1.05 -12.77 16.36
CA ASP A 367 0.14 -12.92 15.51
C ASP A 367 0.78 -11.57 15.19
N GLU A 368 -0.03 -10.55 14.86
CA GLU A 368 0.42 -9.17 14.66
C GLU A 368 1.12 -8.60 15.91
N GLN A 369 0.52 -8.82 17.09
CA GLN A 369 1.14 -8.40 18.36
C GLN A 369 2.48 -9.09 18.62
N LYS A 370 2.60 -10.39 18.30
CA LYS A 370 3.87 -11.13 18.42
C LYS A 370 4.91 -10.64 17.41
N THR A 371 4.47 -10.34 16.20
CA THR A 371 5.34 -9.79 15.15
C THR A 371 5.88 -8.42 15.58
N LEU A 372 5.01 -7.55 16.09
CA LEU A 372 5.42 -6.25 16.65
C LEU A 372 6.41 -6.42 17.80
N TYR A 373 6.16 -7.35 18.73
CA TYR A 373 7.09 -7.64 19.82
C TYR A 373 8.46 -8.08 19.29
N LYS A 374 8.48 -9.02 18.32
CA LYS A 374 9.72 -9.50 17.68
C LYS A 374 10.47 -8.36 16.99
N THR A 375 9.77 -7.47 16.28
CA THR A 375 10.38 -6.33 15.59
C THR A 375 11.04 -5.39 16.59
N ILE A 376 10.36 -5.02 17.67
CA ILE A 376 10.91 -4.13 18.70
C ILE A 376 12.08 -4.77 19.45
N GLU A 377 11.97 -6.06 19.79
CA GLU A 377 13.07 -6.77 20.44
C GLU A 377 14.30 -6.89 19.52
N GLY A 378 14.07 -7.15 18.21
CA GLY A 378 15.11 -7.14 17.19
C GLY A 378 15.81 -5.78 17.10
N LEU A 379 15.06 -4.70 16.93
CA LEU A 379 15.60 -3.33 16.89
C LEU A 379 16.38 -2.98 18.16
N TRP A 380 15.90 -3.39 19.34
CA TRP A 380 16.60 -3.14 20.59
C TRP A 380 17.93 -3.90 20.68
N LEU A 381 17.93 -5.17 20.27
CA LEU A 381 19.15 -6.00 20.21
C LEU A 381 20.15 -5.43 19.22
N ASP A 382 19.69 -5.00 18.05
CA ASP A 382 20.52 -4.39 17.01
C ASP A 382 21.11 -3.06 17.48
N ALA A 383 20.32 -2.21 18.13
CA ALA A 383 20.78 -0.96 18.72
C ALA A 383 21.83 -1.19 19.78
N ASN A 384 21.58 -2.10 20.73
CA ASN A 384 22.52 -2.42 21.80
C ASN A 384 23.83 -3.03 21.25
N SER A 385 23.72 -3.96 20.29
CA SER A 385 24.88 -4.55 19.62
C SER A 385 25.68 -3.51 18.83
N ALA A 386 25.00 -2.60 18.10
CA ALA A 386 25.67 -1.56 17.36
C ALA A 386 26.42 -0.56 18.27
N GLN A 387 25.83 -0.19 19.41
CA GLN A 387 26.52 0.65 20.41
C GLN A 387 27.77 -0.03 20.98
N GLN A 388 27.69 -1.33 21.34
CA GLN A 388 28.86 -2.08 21.86
C GLN A 388 29.93 -2.23 20.79
N ARG A 389 29.55 -2.53 19.54
CA ARG A 389 30.48 -2.58 18.40
C ARG A 389 31.14 -1.23 18.16
N TYR A 390 30.38 -0.13 18.24
CA TYR A 390 30.93 1.20 18.08
C TYR A 390 31.97 1.51 19.15
N ALA A 391 31.68 1.25 20.42
CA ALA A 391 32.63 1.46 21.49
C ALA A 391 33.94 0.66 21.29
N ALA A 392 33.82 -0.62 20.92
CA ALA A 392 35.00 -1.47 20.63
C ALA A 392 35.76 -1.01 19.38
N ALA A 393 35.04 -0.59 18.32
CA ALA A 393 35.63 -0.11 17.08
C ALA A 393 36.42 1.20 17.27
N VAL A 394 35.92 2.12 18.10
CA VAL A 394 36.62 3.36 18.42
C VAL A 394 37.97 3.05 19.12
N GLU A 395 38.02 2.13 20.08
CA GLU A 395 39.28 1.73 20.75
C GLU A 395 40.20 1.01 19.76
N LYS A 396 39.68 0.13 18.90
CA LYS A 396 40.44 -0.52 17.84
C LYS A 396 41.02 0.53 16.88
N LEU A 397 40.22 1.50 16.43
CA LEU A 397 40.65 2.56 15.51
C LEU A 397 41.80 3.37 16.14
N LYS A 398 41.69 3.76 17.39
CA LYS A 398 42.73 4.49 18.13
C LYS A 398 44.03 3.72 18.16
N SER A 399 43.97 2.42 18.50
CA SER A 399 45.16 1.55 18.58
C SER A 399 45.77 1.28 17.21
N THR A 400 44.97 0.99 16.20
CA THR A 400 45.45 0.76 14.82
C THR A 400 45.99 2.03 14.18
N GLN A 401 45.44 3.21 14.46
CA GLN A 401 45.98 4.49 14.00
C GLN A 401 47.38 4.68 14.57
N THR A 402 47.56 4.49 15.89
CA THR A 402 48.87 4.61 16.55
C THR A 402 49.88 3.61 15.97
N SER A 403 49.47 2.35 15.74
CA SER A 403 50.33 1.32 15.15
C SER A 403 50.79 1.69 13.76
N TYR A 404 49.84 2.14 12.91
CA TYR A 404 50.12 2.57 11.54
C TYR A 404 51.09 3.76 11.50
N ASP A 405 50.87 4.77 12.34
CA ASP A 405 51.74 5.97 12.39
C ASP A 405 53.20 5.58 12.78
N LEU A 406 53.36 4.69 13.77
CA LEU A 406 54.67 4.20 14.17
C LEU A 406 55.35 3.33 13.09
N ILE A 407 54.61 2.41 12.46
CA ILE A 407 55.14 1.56 11.39
C ILE A 407 55.48 2.42 10.14
N GLN A 408 54.69 3.42 9.82
CA GLN A 408 54.95 4.35 8.73
C GLN A 408 56.26 5.15 8.97
N GLU A 409 56.50 5.60 10.22
CA GLU A 409 57.72 6.30 10.58
C GLU A 409 58.94 5.36 10.51
N GLN A 410 58.80 4.13 11.05
CA GLN A 410 59.89 3.10 10.97
C GLN A 410 60.19 2.69 9.51
N PHE A 411 59.18 2.58 8.66
CA PHE A 411 59.32 2.34 7.22
C PHE A 411 60.08 3.49 6.56
N ASN A 412 59.77 4.73 6.92
CA ASN A 412 60.46 5.90 6.44
C ASN A 412 61.95 5.95 6.80
N LEU A 413 62.30 5.33 7.95
CA LEU A 413 63.68 5.18 8.42
C LEU A 413 64.38 3.91 7.90
N GLY A 414 63.71 3.09 7.06
CA GLY A 414 64.23 1.85 6.51
C GLY A 414 64.26 0.70 7.51
N MET A 415 63.60 0.81 8.65
CA MET A 415 63.58 -0.18 9.71
C MET A 415 62.48 -1.25 9.55
N LYS A 416 61.51 -0.97 8.68
CA LYS A 416 60.39 -1.85 8.36
C LYS A 416 60.24 -2.04 6.86
N ASN A 417 59.64 -3.17 6.47
CA ASN A 417 59.45 -3.51 5.05
C ASN A 417 58.06 -3.06 4.53
N THR A 418 57.88 -3.07 3.21
CA THR A 418 56.65 -2.67 2.55
C THR A 418 55.44 -3.50 2.93
N VAL A 419 55.64 -4.81 3.20
CA VAL A 419 54.54 -5.72 3.60
C VAL A 419 53.98 -5.35 4.96
N GLU A 420 54.81 -5.01 5.93
CA GLU A 420 54.41 -4.58 7.28
C GLU A 420 53.61 -3.26 7.20
N LEU A 421 54.08 -2.29 6.40
CA LEU A 421 53.36 -1.03 6.17
C LEU A 421 51.96 -1.27 5.56
N LEU A 422 51.89 -2.05 4.47
CA LEU A 422 50.64 -2.35 3.81
C LEU A 422 49.62 -3.13 4.66
N THR A 423 50.15 -4.02 5.53
CA THR A 423 49.32 -4.75 6.49
C THR A 423 48.67 -3.82 7.51
N GLU A 424 49.46 -2.93 8.12
CA GLU A 424 48.92 -1.97 9.10
C GLU A 424 48.00 -0.94 8.45
N LYS A 425 48.26 -0.52 7.21
CA LYS A 425 47.35 0.31 6.44
C LYS A 425 46.01 -0.36 6.20
N SER A 426 46.02 -1.65 5.85
CA SER A 426 44.80 -2.43 5.66
C SER A 426 44.00 -2.55 6.96
N ASN A 427 44.72 -2.80 8.09
CA ASN A 427 44.12 -2.86 9.42
C ASN A 427 43.46 -1.53 9.81
N LEU A 428 44.13 -0.40 9.55
CA LEU A 428 43.62 0.94 9.81
C LEU A 428 42.35 1.24 8.96
N LEU A 429 42.37 0.92 7.66
CA LEU A 429 41.23 1.11 6.77
C LEU A 429 40.03 0.29 7.26
N SER A 430 40.25 -0.98 7.61
CA SER A 430 39.22 -1.85 8.19
C SER A 430 38.63 -1.25 9.47
N ALA A 431 39.49 -0.77 10.39
CA ALA A 431 39.05 -0.17 11.64
C ALA A 431 38.22 1.12 11.41
N ARG A 432 38.60 1.95 10.43
CA ARG A 432 37.82 3.14 10.04
C ARG A 432 36.43 2.78 9.51
N GLN A 433 36.36 1.81 8.59
CA GLN A 433 35.11 1.34 8.02
C GLN A 433 34.19 0.70 9.08
N GLU A 434 34.72 -0.14 9.95
CA GLU A 434 33.98 -0.77 11.06
C GLU A 434 33.41 0.29 12.02
N THR A 435 34.19 1.32 12.33
CA THR A 435 33.73 2.42 13.21
C THR A 435 32.62 3.21 12.57
N LEU A 436 32.73 3.55 11.29
CA LEU A 436 31.67 4.25 10.55
C LEU A 436 30.40 3.41 10.49
N GLN A 437 30.50 2.14 10.13
CA GLN A 437 29.36 1.26 10.04
C GLN A 437 28.63 1.14 11.37
N ALA A 438 29.37 0.89 12.46
CA ALA A 438 28.79 0.76 13.79
C ALA A 438 28.14 2.06 14.27
N LYS A 439 28.74 3.24 13.96
CA LYS A 439 28.18 4.55 14.25
C LYS A 439 26.81 4.76 13.62
N TYR A 440 26.73 4.61 12.31
CA TYR A 440 25.51 4.87 11.57
C TYR A 440 24.39 3.87 11.89
N MET A 441 24.75 2.59 12.11
CA MET A 441 23.79 1.57 12.56
C MET A 441 23.24 1.84 13.96
N ALA A 442 24.08 2.32 14.89
CA ALA A 442 23.63 2.66 16.23
C ALA A 442 22.64 3.86 16.22
N ILE A 443 22.95 4.89 15.43
CA ILE A 443 22.08 6.05 15.27
C ILE A 443 20.74 5.63 14.66
N LEU A 444 20.76 4.87 13.55
CA LEU A 444 19.54 4.41 12.86
C LEU A 444 18.63 3.61 13.80
N ASN A 445 19.18 2.58 14.45
CA ASN A 445 18.37 1.69 15.29
C ASN A 445 17.79 2.42 16.51
N LEU A 446 18.54 3.38 17.08
CA LEU A 446 18.03 4.24 18.16
C LEU A 446 16.84 5.10 17.66
N GLN A 447 16.96 5.70 16.48
CA GLN A 447 15.89 6.51 15.91
C GLN A 447 14.65 5.67 15.58
N LEU A 448 14.84 4.47 15.04
CA LEU A 448 13.73 3.55 14.80
C LEU A 448 13.04 3.14 16.11
N LEU A 449 13.79 2.86 17.20
CA LEU A 449 13.17 2.57 18.49
C LEU A 449 12.32 3.74 19.01
N LYS A 450 12.79 4.99 18.88
CA LYS A 450 12.03 6.20 19.23
C LYS A 450 10.78 6.34 18.35
N PHE A 451 10.91 6.04 17.05
CA PHE A 451 9.76 6.05 16.14
C PHE A 451 8.68 5.06 16.55
N TYR A 452 9.04 3.87 17.05
CA TYR A 452 8.09 2.92 17.63
C TYR A 452 7.48 3.39 18.96
N GLN A 453 8.08 4.38 19.64
CA GLN A 453 7.50 5.07 20.80
C GLN A 453 6.54 6.20 20.42
N GLY A 454 6.53 6.62 19.15
CA GLY A 454 5.69 7.68 18.61
C GLY A 454 6.44 9.00 18.35
N ASP A 455 7.76 9.03 18.54
CA ASP A 455 8.59 10.18 18.21
C ASP A 455 8.83 10.26 16.70
N LYS A 456 9.06 11.45 16.17
CA LYS A 456 9.48 11.63 14.78
C LYS A 456 10.95 11.21 14.59
N ILE A 457 11.28 10.63 13.44
CA ILE A 457 12.66 10.33 13.10
C ILE A 457 13.42 11.64 12.84
N GLN A 458 14.51 11.86 13.57
CA GLN A 458 15.38 13.03 13.45
C GLN A 458 16.85 12.57 13.46
N LEU A 459 17.70 13.15 12.57
CA LEU A 459 19.12 12.83 12.46
C LEU A 459 19.99 14.04 12.78
#